data_c3720c2b2047b5f9043425662fdf370b
#
_entry.id   c3720c2b2047b5f9043425662fdf370b
#
_cell.length_a   1.000
_cell.length_b   1.000
_cell.length_c   1.000
_cell.angle_alpha   90.00
_cell.angle_beta   90.00
_cell.angle_gamma   90.00
#
_symmetry.space_group_name_H-M   'P 1'
#
loop_
_entity.id
_entity.type
_entity.pdbx_description
1 polymer ?
#
loop_
_entity_poly.entity_id
_entity_poly.type
_entity_poly.pdbx_seq_one_letter_code
_entity_poly.pdbx_strand_id
1 'polypeptide(L)'
;VRYWLGRTFDQQTTDYELIAAPLDVELVAGHATPAWAYGGQVPGLELRCRQGDRLRVRFINKLSEPTTIHWHGIRLPIEMDGVPYVSQLPVLPGEYFDYSFVVQDAGTFWYHPHLSSSEQLGRGLVGPLIVEEREPTGFVHERTLALKTWAVDEQGAFTAFSVPREAARGGTPGRLSTVNGEHAARIELPAGQVVRLRLINLDSTVTYRLNLPGAEARLYALDGQPLQQPRPLGKDYWLGPGMRLDLALKVPAAGSELALRNGPLRLATLVSQASTEVTADWPPALPANPLAEPDLAQAETLKFNSEWAAALSENRDQGAAYNL
;
A
#
# COMPACT_ATOMS: atom_id res chain seq x y z
N VAL A 1 2.19 23.49 -19.50
CA VAL A 1 3.62 23.14 -19.51
C VAL A 1 4.20 23.61 -18.18
N ARG A 2 4.70 22.72 -17.35
CA ARG A 2 5.41 23.05 -16.10
C ARG A 2 6.85 22.52 -16.16
N TYR A 3 7.76 23.31 -15.64
CA TYR A 3 9.18 22.94 -15.56
C TYR A 3 9.42 22.05 -14.34
N TRP A 4 10.09 20.92 -14.56
CA TRP A 4 10.42 19.97 -13.53
C TRP A 4 11.87 19.54 -13.71
N LEU A 5 12.76 19.80 -12.73
CA LEU A 5 14.19 19.55 -12.85
C LEU A 5 14.79 20.02 -14.19
N GLY A 6 14.32 21.14 -14.71
CA GLY A 6 14.77 21.68 -16.01
C GLY A 6 14.24 20.93 -17.25
N ARG A 7 13.28 20.01 -17.07
CA ARG A 7 12.59 19.29 -18.17
C ARG A 7 11.14 19.76 -18.30
N THR A 8 10.66 19.88 -19.54
CA THR A 8 9.26 20.15 -19.87
C THR A 8 8.54 18.84 -20.15
N PHE A 9 7.47 18.57 -19.42
CA PHE A 9 6.55 17.46 -19.74
C PHE A 9 5.20 18.03 -20.15
N ASP A 10 4.58 17.42 -21.16
CA ASP A 10 3.17 17.65 -21.43
C ASP A 10 2.37 17.00 -20.30
N GLN A 11 1.80 17.84 -19.43
CA GLN A 11 0.98 17.41 -18.31
C GLN A 11 -0.35 16.88 -18.84
N GLN A 12 -0.62 15.61 -18.58
CA GLN A 12 -1.91 15.00 -18.85
C GLN A 12 -2.77 14.95 -17.59
N THR A 13 -4.05 14.67 -17.76
CA THR A 13 -4.99 14.46 -16.65
C THR A 13 -5.49 13.03 -16.73
N THR A 14 -5.43 12.34 -15.59
CA THR A 14 -6.02 11.01 -15.41
C THR A 14 -7.20 11.14 -14.48
N ASP A 15 -8.37 10.68 -14.92
CA ASP A 15 -9.65 10.83 -14.22
C ASP A 15 -10.14 9.48 -13.70
N TYR A 16 -10.61 9.47 -12.45
CA TYR A 16 -11.27 8.33 -11.83
C TYR A 16 -12.55 8.78 -11.10
N GLU A 17 -13.52 7.87 -11.03
CA GLU A 17 -14.60 7.91 -10.05
C GLU A 17 -14.40 6.77 -9.07
N LEU A 18 -14.43 7.08 -7.78
CA LEU A 18 -14.21 6.12 -6.72
C LEU A 18 -15.36 6.17 -5.72
N ILE A 19 -16.09 5.06 -5.61
CA ILE A 19 -17.28 4.96 -4.75
C ILE A 19 -16.91 4.10 -3.54
N ALA A 20 -17.05 4.63 -2.32
CA ALA A 20 -17.03 3.83 -1.10
C ALA A 20 -18.43 3.30 -0.81
N ALA A 21 -18.57 1.99 -0.69
CA ALA A 21 -19.86 1.34 -0.44
C ALA A 21 -19.70 0.04 0.34
N PRO A 22 -20.76 -0.44 1.05
CA PRO A 22 -20.79 -1.79 1.60
C PRO A 22 -20.67 -2.84 0.48
N LEU A 23 -19.98 -3.95 0.79
CA LEU A 23 -19.79 -5.07 -0.10
C LEU A 23 -19.68 -6.36 0.71
N ASP A 24 -20.50 -7.36 0.40
CA ASP A 24 -20.30 -8.69 0.95
C ASP A 24 -19.20 -9.43 0.16
N VAL A 25 -18.16 -9.87 0.88
CA VAL A 25 -17.04 -10.66 0.33
C VAL A 25 -16.96 -12.02 1.00
N GLU A 26 -16.58 -13.04 0.28
CA GLU A 26 -16.38 -14.38 0.83
C GLU A 26 -14.91 -14.54 1.25
N LEU A 27 -14.58 -14.14 2.48
CA LEU A 27 -13.24 -14.35 3.06
C LEU A 27 -13.10 -15.76 3.65
N VAL A 28 -14.19 -16.30 4.18
CA VAL A 28 -14.30 -17.66 4.73
C VAL A 28 -15.32 -18.41 3.88
N ALA A 29 -14.93 -19.57 3.38
CA ALA A 29 -15.75 -20.35 2.46
C ALA A 29 -17.18 -20.56 2.96
N GLY A 30 -18.16 -20.19 2.14
CA GLY A 30 -19.59 -20.28 2.45
C GLY A 30 -20.12 -19.19 3.39
N HIS A 31 -19.31 -18.21 3.78
CA HIS A 31 -19.72 -17.14 4.69
C HIS A 31 -19.46 -15.74 4.10
N ALA A 32 -20.49 -14.91 4.07
CA ALA A 32 -20.37 -13.51 3.67
C ALA A 32 -19.76 -12.68 4.79
N THR A 33 -18.73 -11.90 4.48
CA THR A 33 -18.13 -10.88 5.37
C THR A 33 -18.62 -9.51 4.92
N PRO A 34 -19.27 -8.72 5.80
CA PRO A 34 -19.81 -7.40 5.45
C PRO A 34 -18.68 -6.35 5.39
N ALA A 35 -17.89 -6.41 4.32
CA ALA A 35 -16.79 -5.50 4.04
C ALA A 35 -17.28 -4.13 3.54
N TRP A 36 -16.37 -3.17 3.47
CA TRP A 36 -16.53 -1.91 2.76
C TRP A 36 -15.50 -1.83 1.65
N ALA A 37 -15.89 -1.36 0.48
CA ALA A 37 -15.07 -1.41 -0.70
C ALA A 37 -14.99 -0.06 -1.42
N TYR A 38 -13.87 0.19 -2.06
CA TYR A 38 -13.75 1.22 -3.07
C TYR A 38 -13.95 0.60 -4.46
N GLY A 39 -14.94 1.11 -5.22
CA GLY A 39 -15.18 0.64 -6.58
C GLY A 39 -15.68 -0.81 -6.68
N GLY A 40 -16.34 -1.34 -5.64
CA GLY A 40 -16.99 -2.66 -5.66
C GLY A 40 -16.05 -3.85 -5.55
N GLN A 41 -14.85 -3.66 -5.07
CA GLN A 41 -13.86 -4.73 -4.83
C GLN A 41 -12.95 -4.43 -3.64
N VAL A 42 -12.29 -5.46 -3.09
CA VAL A 42 -11.30 -5.34 -2.02
C VAL A 42 -10.06 -6.20 -2.36
N PRO A 43 -8.85 -5.63 -2.37
CA PRO A 43 -8.56 -4.19 -2.30
C PRO A 43 -9.30 -3.41 -3.37
N GLY A 44 -9.53 -2.11 -3.14
CA GLY A 44 -10.14 -1.21 -4.12
C GLY A 44 -9.33 -1.12 -5.41
N LEU A 45 -9.91 -0.48 -6.41
CA LEU A 45 -9.32 -0.32 -7.74
C LEU A 45 -7.87 0.18 -7.67
N GLU A 46 -6.96 -0.48 -8.37
CA GLU A 46 -5.62 0.05 -8.58
C GLU A 46 -5.68 1.30 -9.47
N LEU A 47 -5.38 2.45 -8.89
CA LEU A 47 -5.28 3.69 -9.62
C LEU A 47 -3.88 3.80 -10.24
N ARG A 48 -3.81 4.23 -11.50
CA ARG A 48 -2.54 4.46 -12.21
C ARG A 48 -2.51 5.82 -12.87
N CYS A 49 -1.37 6.51 -12.74
CA CYS A 49 -1.09 7.76 -13.44
C CYS A 49 0.42 7.88 -13.65
N ARG A 50 0.85 8.84 -14.45
CA ARG A 50 2.28 9.09 -14.70
C ARG A 50 2.80 10.24 -13.84
N GLN A 51 4.03 10.13 -13.44
CA GLN A 51 4.76 11.20 -12.76
C GLN A 51 4.63 12.53 -13.53
N GLY A 52 4.27 13.60 -12.84
CA GLY A 52 4.05 14.93 -13.40
C GLY A 52 2.66 15.16 -13.98
N ASP A 53 1.83 14.13 -14.10
CA ASP A 53 0.43 14.29 -14.53
C ASP A 53 -0.45 14.78 -13.38
N ARG A 54 -1.65 15.24 -13.74
CA ARG A 54 -2.70 15.56 -12.78
C ARG A 54 -3.58 14.35 -12.57
N LEU A 55 -3.67 13.88 -11.33
CA LEU A 55 -4.66 12.91 -10.91
C LEU A 55 -5.92 13.66 -10.44
N ARG A 56 -7.08 13.29 -10.99
CA ARG A 56 -8.38 13.74 -10.50
C ARG A 56 -9.21 12.52 -10.11
N VAL A 57 -9.76 12.57 -8.89
CA VAL A 57 -10.61 11.50 -8.38
C VAL A 57 -11.87 12.11 -7.81
N ARG A 58 -13.01 11.83 -8.44
CA ARG A 58 -14.31 12.08 -7.83
C ARG A 58 -14.60 10.96 -6.85
N PHE A 59 -14.58 11.28 -5.58
CA PHE A 59 -14.90 10.36 -4.51
C PHE A 59 -16.35 10.53 -4.08
N ILE A 60 -17.12 9.42 -4.02
CA ILE A 60 -18.51 9.41 -3.60
C ILE A 60 -18.66 8.48 -2.39
N ASN A 61 -19.20 9.00 -1.29
CA ASN A 61 -19.46 8.22 -0.10
C ASN A 61 -20.88 7.63 -0.12
N LYS A 62 -21.01 6.32 -0.31
CA LYS A 62 -22.26 5.55 -0.19
C LYS A 62 -22.32 4.68 1.08
N LEU A 63 -21.42 4.90 2.02
CA LEU A 63 -21.48 4.29 3.34
C LEU A 63 -22.57 4.99 4.19
N SER A 64 -22.91 4.37 5.31
CA SER A 64 -23.76 4.99 6.34
C SER A 64 -23.01 5.92 7.29
N GLU A 65 -21.70 6.05 7.13
CA GLU A 65 -20.81 6.83 7.99
C GLU A 65 -19.98 7.83 7.18
N PRO A 66 -19.54 8.94 7.81
CA PRO A 66 -18.59 9.85 7.19
C PRO A 66 -17.25 9.15 6.90
N THR A 67 -16.56 9.60 5.85
CA THR A 67 -15.24 9.09 5.49
C THR A 67 -14.43 10.12 4.71
N THR A 68 -13.15 9.82 4.41
CA THR A 68 -12.28 10.62 3.54
C THR A 68 -11.42 9.68 2.70
N ILE A 69 -10.63 10.22 1.77
CA ILE A 69 -9.49 9.50 1.17
C ILE A 69 -8.22 10.26 1.48
N HIS A 70 -7.29 9.60 2.16
CA HIS A 70 -5.89 9.99 2.29
C HIS A 70 -5.03 9.25 1.25
N TRP A 71 -4.07 9.98 0.67
CA TRP A 71 -3.16 9.48 -0.37
C TRP A 71 -1.80 9.18 0.26
N HIS A 72 -1.65 7.97 0.74
CA HIS A 72 -0.53 7.59 1.59
C HIS A 72 0.81 7.62 0.86
N GLY A 73 1.70 8.48 1.36
CA GLY A 73 3.08 8.60 0.91
C GLY A 73 3.31 9.56 -0.25
N ILE A 74 2.27 10.19 -0.80
CA ILE A 74 2.36 11.17 -1.89
C ILE A 74 2.54 12.58 -1.33
N ARG A 75 3.45 13.35 -1.91
CA ARG A 75 3.56 14.79 -1.69
C ARG A 75 2.51 15.52 -2.53
N LEU A 76 1.59 16.20 -1.87
CA LEU A 76 0.45 16.89 -2.50
C LEU A 76 0.10 18.16 -1.71
N PRO A 77 -0.73 19.08 -2.27
CA PRO A 77 -1.29 20.20 -1.54
C PRO A 77 -2.12 19.72 -0.35
N ILE A 78 -1.99 20.38 0.81
CA ILE A 78 -2.64 19.96 2.05
C ILE A 78 -4.17 19.84 1.91
N GLU A 79 -4.79 20.68 1.09
CA GLU A 79 -6.24 20.67 0.84
C GLU A 79 -6.73 19.37 0.19
N MET A 80 -5.81 18.55 -0.34
CA MET A 80 -6.09 17.28 -1.00
C MET A 80 -5.62 16.06 -0.19
N ASP A 81 -5.10 16.28 1.04
CA ASP A 81 -4.50 15.21 1.84
C ASP A 81 -5.51 14.26 2.51
N GLY A 82 -6.77 14.66 2.60
CA GLY A 82 -7.84 13.80 3.09
C GLY A 82 -7.86 13.58 4.60
N VAL A 83 -7.13 14.39 5.39
CA VAL A 83 -7.13 14.30 6.85
C VAL A 83 -8.31 15.08 7.42
N PRO A 84 -9.28 14.41 8.08
CA PRO A 84 -10.49 15.05 8.58
C PRO A 84 -10.19 16.17 9.56
N TYR A 85 -10.92 17.30 9.44
CA TYR A 85 -10.83 18.49 10.30
C TYR A 85 -9.47 19.23 10.25
N VAL A 86 -8.50 18.74 9.48
CA VAL A 86 -7.21 19.37 9.25
C VAL A 86 -7.11 19.87 7.81
N SER A 87 -7.26 18.99 6.84
CA SER A 87 -7.17 19.33 5.41
C SER A 87 -8.54 19.51 4.76
N GLN A 88 -9.57 18.85 5.29
CA GLN A 88 -10.95 18.92 4.78
C GLN A 88 -11.96 18.49 5.87
N LEU A 89 -13.23 18.75 5.63
CA LEU A 89 -14.31 18.10 6.38
C LEU A 89 -14.52 16.68 5.86
N PRO A 90 -14.97 15.74 6.72
CA PRO A 90 -15.38 14.42 6.26
C PRO A 90 -16.47 14.49 5.19
N VAL A 91 -16.44 13.60 4.23
CA VAL A 91 -17.50 13.43 3.22
C VAL A 91 -18.64 12.64 3.87
N LEU A 92 -19.79 13.28 4.02
CA LEU A 92 -20.96 12.66 4.66
C LEU A 92 -21.62 11.59 3.75
N PRO A 93 -22.47 10.71 4.32
CA PRO A 93 -23.23 9.76 3.52
C PRO A 93 -24.02 10.43 2.39
N GLY A 94 -23.83 9.96 1.15
CA GLY A 94 -24.45 10.50 -0.06
C GLY A 94 -23.72 11.69 -0.67
N GLU A 95 -22.72 12.26 -0.02
CA GLU A 95 -21.92 13.36 -0.54
C GLU A 95 -20.73 12.89 -1.37
N TYR A 96 -20.06 13.85 -2.00
CA TYR A 96 -18.84 13.61 -2.76
C TYR A 96 -17.76 14.66 -2.46
N PHE A 97 -16.51 14.34 -2.83
CA PHE A 97 -15.38 15.26 -2.83
C PHE A 97 -14.53 15.04 -4.08
N ASP A 98 -14.08 16.13 -4.71
CA ASP A 98 -13.22 16.07 -5.91
C ASP A 98 -11.77 16.34 -5.53
N TYR A 99 -10.97 15.28 -5.44
CA TYR A 99 -9.52 15.38 -5.29
C TYR A 99 -8.87 15.73 -6.63
N SER A 100 -7.94 16.68 -6.65
CA SER A 100 -7.21 17.08 -7.87
C SER A 100 -5.83 17.62 -7.53
N PHE A 101 -4.79 16.87 -7.84
CA PHE A 101 -3.41 17.27 -7.58
C PHE A 101 -2.44 16.73 -8.65
N VAL A 102 -1.25 17.33 -8.71
CA VAL A 102 -0.16 16.84 -9.58
C VAL A 102 0.67 15.84 -8.80
N VAL A 103 0.83 14.63 -9.36
CA VAL A 103 1.67 13.58 -8.76
C VAL A 103 3.14 13.84 -9.10
N GLN A 104 3.89 14.28 -8.11
CA GLN A 104 5.28 14.68 -8.30
C GLN A 104 6.26 13.51 -8.28
N ASP A 105 6.00 12.51 -7.47
CA ASP A 105 6.87 11.36 -7.27
C ASP A 105 6.33 10.13 -8.00
N ALA A 106 7.22 9.42 -8.70
CA ALA A 106 6.92 8.08 -9.20
C ALA A 106 7.15 7.05 -8.08
N GLY A 107 6.39 5.96 -8.12
CA GLY A 107 6.55 4.88 -7.16
C GLY A 107 5.27 4.14 -6.82
N THR A 108 5.35 3.39 -5.73
CA THR A 108 4.27 2.58 -5.19
C THR A 108 3.67 3.25 -3.98
N PHE A 109 2.41 3.62 -4.09
CA PHE A 109 1.61 4.31 -3.08
C PHE A 109 0.30 3.57 -2.86
N TRP A 110 -0.56 4.09 -1.98
CA TRP A 110 -1.88 3.54 -1.74
C TRP A 110 -2.82 4.61 -1.19
N TYR A 111 -4.10 4.31 -1.10
CA TYR A 111 -5.11 5.23 -0.59
C TYR A 111 -6.03 4.53 0.40
N HIS A 112 -6.48 5.29 1.40
CA HIS A 112 -7.30 4.79 2.49
C HIS A 112 -8.00 5.93 3.24
N PRO A 113 -9.03 5.67 4.08
CA PRO A 113 -9.66 6.69 4.90
C PRO A 113 -8.76 7.09 6.07
N HIS A 114 -8.97 8.32 6.54
CA HIS A 114 -8.30 8.84 7.74
C HIS A 114 -9.31 9.19 8.85
N LEU A 115 -10.53 8.61 8.80
CA LEU A 115 -11.55 8.70 9.84
C LEU A 115 -11.88 7.30 10.33
N SER A 116 -11.91 7.08 11.67
CA SER A 116 -12.08 5.75 12.26
C SER A 116 -11.17 4.69 11.62
N SER A 117 -9.90 5.05 11.40
CA SER A 117 -8.99 4.35 10.49
C SER A 117 -8.89 2.85 10.77
N SER A 118 -8.81 2.43 12.06
CA SER A 118 -8.70 1.00 12.40
C SER A 118 -9.88 0.19 11.87
N GLU A 119 -11.10 0.71 11.97
CA GLU A 119 -12.30 0.04 11.50
C GLU A 119 -12.44 0.15 9.98
N GLN A 120 -12.36 1.37 9.43
CA GLN A 120 -12.59 1.59 8.01
C GLN A 120 -11.55 0.87 7.13
N LEU A 121 -10.24 0.90 7.51
CA LEU A 121 -9.24 0.07 6.86
C LEU A 121 -9.48 -1.42 7.12
N GLY A 122 -9.81 -1.77 8.36
CA GLY A 122 -10.09 -3.15 8.74
C GLY A 122 -11.21 -3.78 7.92
N ARG A 123 -12.26 -3.01 7.61
CA ARG A 123 -13.38 -3.44 6.76
C ARG A 123 -13.03 -3.52 5.28
N GLY A 124 -11.92 -2.93 4.83
CA GLY A 124 -11.46 -3.09 3.44
C GLY A 124 -11.34 -1.82 2.61
N LEU A 125 -11.55 -0.63 3.18
CA LEU A 125 -11.38 0.64 2.46
C LEU A 125 -9.89 0.94 2.25
N VAL A 126 -9.27 0.21 1.35
CA VAL A 126 -7.85 0.35 0.97
C VAL A 126 -7.69 0.06 -0.51
N GLY A 127 -6.78 0.75 -1.19
CA GLY A 127 -6.49 0.47 -2.59
C GLY A 127 -5.10 0.94 -3.03
N PRO A 128 -4.47 0.25 -3.99
CA PRO A 128 -3.17 0.65 -4.54
C PRO A 128 -3.25 1.91 -5.40
N LEU A 129 -2.20 2.72 -5.34
CA LEU A 129 -1.96 3.83 -6.27
C LEU A 129 -0.55 3.72 -6.83
N ILE A 130 -0.43 3.54 -8.12
CA ILE A 130 0.85 3.42 -8.83
C ILE A 130 1.08 4.68 -9.64
N VAL A 131 2.18 5.35 -9.37
CA VAL A 131 2.66 6.45 -10.20
C VAL A 131 3.83 5.95 -11.03
N GLU A 132 3.59 5.83 -12.34
CA GLU A 132 4.56 5.33 -13.28
C GLU A 132 5.66 6.37 -13.53
N GLU A 133 6.88 5.90 -13.64
CA GLU A 133 8.03 6.73 -13.99
C GLU A 133 7.86 7.32 -15.41
N ARG A 134 8.32 8.54 -15.61
CA ARG A 134 8.38 9.17 -16.95
C ARG A 134 9.46 8.59 -17.82
N GLU A 135 10.56 8.19 -17.22
CA GLU A 135 11.70 7.62 -17.91
C GLU A 135 11.63 6.08 -17.91
N PRO A 136 12.17 5.42 -18.93
CA PRO A 136 12.21 3.96 -18.95
C PRO A 136 12.95 3.40 -17.73
N THR A 137 12.35 2.43 -17.07
CA THR A 137 12.92 1.77 -15.89
C THR A 137 13.70 0.49 -16.22
N GLY A 138 13.57 0.01 -17.43
CA GLY A 138 14.12 -1.29 -17.85
C GLY A 138 13.28 -2.49 -17.40
N PHE A 139 12.21 -2.29 -16.64
CA PHE A 139 11.23 -3.35 -16.34
C PHE A 139 10.19 -3.43 -17.45
N VAL A 140 10.00 -4.62 -18.00
CA VAL A 140 8.94 -4.92 -18.99
C VAL A 140 7.69 -5.44 -18.28
N HIS A 141 7.88 -6.14 -17.16
CA HIS A 141 6.82 -6.76 -16.40
C HIS A 141 6.81 -6.27 -14.97
N GLU A 142 5.60 -6.02 -14.45
CA GLU A 142 5.39 -5.71 -13.04
C GLU A 142 4.11 -6.34 -12.51
N ARG A 143 4.04 -6.54 -11.19
CA ARG A 143 2.86 -7.00 -10.47
C ARG A 143 2.75 -6.26 -9.15
N THR A 144 1.55 -5.76 -8.87
CA THR A 144 1.20 -5.22 -7.54
C THR A 144 0.73 -6.34 -6.64
N LEU A 145 1.27 -6.40 -5.44
CA LEU A 145 0.95 -7.37 -4.39
C LEU A 145 0.44 -6.61 -3.16
N ALA A 146 -0.86 -6.45 -3.08
CA ALA A 146 -1.56 -5.78 -1.99
C ALA A 146 -1.81 -6.79 -0.86
N LEU A 147 -1.06 -6.65 0.24
CA LEU A 147 -1.10 -7.54 1.39
C LEU A 147 -2.10 -7.01 2.42
N LYS A 148 -3.03 -7.85 2.87
CA LYS A 148 -3.99 -7.50 3.91
C LYS A 148 -4.30 -8.69 4.81
N THR A 149 -4.35 -8.42 6.12
CA THR A 149 -4.81 -9.38 7.13
C THR A 149 -6.21 -9.00 7.59
N TRP A 150 -7.07 -10.00 7.75
CA TRP A 150 -8.46 -9.83 8.11
C TRP A 150 -8.72 -10.41 9.49
N ALA A 151 -9.27 -9.57 10.38
CA ALA A 151 -9.69 -9.97 11.72
C ALA A 151 -11.13 -10.49 11.68
N VAL A 152 -11.30 -11.72 11.23
CA VAL A 152 -12.60 -12.41 11.10
C VAL A 152 -12.60 -13.71 11.89
N ASP A 153 -13.78 -14.13 12.33
CA ASP A 153 -14.00 -15.43 12.96
C ASP A 153 -14.23 -16.58 11.92
N GLU A 154 -14.65 -17.73 12.39
CA GLU A 154 -14.92 -18.90 11.53
C GLU A 154 -16.16 -18.77 10.67
N GLN A 155 -17.04 -17.84 11.02
CA GLN A 155 -18.26 -17.51 10.30
C GLN A 155 -18.08 -16.28 9.39
N GLY A 156 -16.85 -15.75 9.25
CA GLY A 156 -16.55 -14.58 8.44
C GLY A 156 -16.98 -13.25 9.05
N ALA A 157 -17.45 -13.24 10.28
CA ALA A 157 -17.81 -12.01 10.96
C ALA A 157 -16.56 -11.29 11.50
N PHE A 158 -16.54 -9.95 11.40
CA PHE A 158 -15.42 -9.16 11.94
C PHE A 158 -15.32 -9.30 13.46
N THR A 159 -14.10 -9.44 13.93
CA THR A 159 -13.73 -9.40 15.36
C THR A 159 -13.21 -8.00 15.73
N ALA A 160 -12.15 -7.86 16.52
CA ALA A 160 -11.58 -6.57 16.88
C ALA A 160 -10.68 -6.00 15.77
N PHE A 161 -10.97 -4.79 15.27
CA PHE A 161 -10.13 -4.10 14.27
C PHE A 161 -8.79 -3.61 14.83
N SER A 162 -8.75 -3.31 16.12
CA SER A 162 -7.52 -2.96 16.84
C SER A 162 -7.60 -3.46 18.28
N VAL A 163 -6.54 -4.18 18.70
CA VAL A 163 -6.30 -4.56 20.09
C VAL A 163 -5.06 -3.79 20.54
N PRO A 164 -5.16 -2.74 21.35
CA PRO A 164 -4.06 -1.81 21.63
C PRO A 164 -2.76 -2.46 22.07
N ARG A 165 -2.84 -3.47 22.93
CA ARG A 165 -1.66 -4.20 23.40
C ARG A 165 -0.95 -4.98 22.30
N GLU A 166 -1.69 -5.56 21.38
CA GLU A 166 -1.15 -6.34 20.26
C GLU A 166 -0.69 -5.39 19.14
N ALA A 167 -1.47 -4.36 18.84
CA ALA A 167 -1.12 -3.32 17.87
C ALA A 167 0.22 -2.64 18.20
N ALA A 168 0.52 -2.44 19.49
CA ALA A 168 1.79 -1.88 19.95
C ALA A 168 2.98 -2.85 19.85
N ARG A 169 2.79 -4.09 19.39
CA ARG A 169 3.87 -5.12 19.30
C ARG A 169 4.08 -5.58 17.85
N GLY A 170 3.25 -6.45 17.35
CA GLY A 170 3.37 -7.03 16.01
C GLY A 170 2.11 -6.85 15.16
N GLY A 171 1.12 -6.19 15.70
CA GLY A 171 -0.18 -5.96 15.09
C GLY A 171 -1.32 -6.73 15.77
N THR A 172 -2.54 -6.24 15.57
CA THR A 172 -3.74 -6.97 15.97
C THR A 172 -3.82 -8.26 15.15
N PRO A 173 -3.85 -9.44 15.79
CA PRO A 173 -3.83 -10.69 15.05
C PRO A 173 -5.09 -10.83 14.21
N GLY A 174 -4.91 -11.25 12.95
CA GLY A 174 -5.99 -11.63 12.06
C GLY A 174 -5.92 -13.12 11.75
N ARG A 175 -7.07 -13.69 11.42
CA ARG A 175 -7.17 -15.12 11.08
C ARG A 175 -6.70 -15.42 9.66
N LEU A 176 -6.95 -14.49 8.74
CA LEU A 176 -6.79 -14.69 7.31
C LEU A 176 -5.91 -13.59 6.71
N SER A 177 -4.94 -13.99 5.90
CA SER A 177 -4.17 -13.05 5.07
C SER A 177 -4.51 -13.27 3.60
N THR A 178 -4.66 -12.16 2.87
CA THR A 178 -4.90 -12.16 1.43
C THR A 178 -3.82 -11.38 0.69
N VAL A 179 -3.60 -11.75 -0.57
CA VAL A 179 -2.82 -10.97 -1.53
C VAL A 179 -3.76 -10.64 -2.69
N ASN A 180 -3.92 -9.35 -2.98
CA ASN A 180 -4.87 -8.85 -3.97
C ASN A 180 -6.32 -9.34 -3.73
N GLY A 181 -6.72 -9.49 -2.46
CA GLY A 181 -8.04 -9.98 -2.07
C GLY A 181 -8.18 -11.50 -2.02
N GLU A 182 -7.22 -12.26 -2.53
CA GLU A 182 -7.28 -13.72 -2.60
C GLU A 182 -6.49 -14.38 -1.46
N HIS A 183 -7.11 -15.36 -0.80
CA HIS A 183 -6.42 -16.25 0.13
C HIS A 183 -5.59 -17.28 -0.64
N ALA A 184 -4.34 -17.52 -0.19
CA ALA A 184 -3.41 -18.44 -0.86
C ALA A 184 -3.24 -18.15 -2.37
N ALA A 185 -3.20 -16.86 -2.75
CA ALA A 185 -3.15 -16.41 -4.13
C ALA A 185 -2.06 -17.10 -4.96
N ARG A 186 -2.38 -17.39 -6.23
CA ARG A 186 -1.43 -17.91 -7.21
C ARG A 186 -1.18 -16.83 -8.27
N ILE A 187 0.06 -16.35 -8.34
CA ILE A 187 0.44 -15.21 -9.17
C ILE A 187 1.37 -15.68 -10.27
N GLU A 188 0.92 -15.58 -11.49
CA GLU A 188 1.67 -15.98 -12.67
C GLU A 188 2.69 -14.93 -13.07
N LEU A 189 3.94 -15.37 -13.27
CA LEU A 189 5.07 -14.54 -13.68
C LEU A 189 5.77 -15.18 -14.89
N PRO A 190 6.24 -14.39 -15.88
CA PRO A 190 6.92 -14.91 -17.06
C PRO A 190 8.30 -15.48 -16.69
N ALA A 191 8.52 -16.75 -16.96
CA ALA A 191 9.78 -17.45 -16.70
C ALA A 191 10.96 -16.80 -17.42
N GLY A 192 12.12 -16.73 -16.77
CA GLY A 192 13.33 -16.14 -17.31
C GLY A 192 13.35 -14.63 -17.41
N GLN A 193 12.31 -13.95 -16.95
CA GLN A 193 12.21 -12.49 -16.92
C GLN A 193 12.61 -11.93 -15.55
N VAL A 194 13.02 -10.66 -15.53
CA VAL A 194 13.09 -9.86 -14.28
C VAL A 194 11.80 -9.07 -14.14
N VAL A 195 11.02 -9.42 -13.13
CA VAL A 195 9.70 -8.81 -12.84
C VAL A 195 9.81 -7.87 -11.66
N ARG A 196 9.24 -6.65 -11.77
CA ARG A 196 9.04 -5.75 -10.64
C ARG A 196 7.83 -6.17 -9.84
N LEU A 197 8.04 -6.50 -8.57
CA LEU A 197 6.98 -6.76 -7.61
C LEU A 197 6.81 -5.53 -6.73
N ARG A 198 5.62 -4.93 -6.75
CA ARG A 198 5.23 -3.79 -5.91
C ARG A 198 4.43 -4.28 -4.73
N LEU A 199 5.06 -4.47 -3.59
CA LEU A 199 4.42 -4.96 -2.37
C LEU A 199 3.92 -3.78 -1.53
N ILE A 200 2.67 -3.86 -1.09
CA ILE A 200 2.02 -2.84 -0.27
C ILE A 200 1.44 -3.53 0.95
N ASN A 201 1.82 -3.09 2.14
CA ASN A 201 1.16 -3.50 3.37
C ASN A 201 -0.04 -2.58 3.62
N LEU A 202 -1.25 -3.08 3.38
CA LEU A 202 -2.52 -2.36 3.53
C LEU A 202 -3.14 -2.50 4.93
N ASP A 203 -2.40 -3.02 5.90
CA ASP A 203 -2.85 -3.14 7.28
C ASP A 203 -2.57 -1.88 8.11
N SER A 204 -3.40 -1.65 9.12
CA SER A 204 -3.22 -0.54 10.06
C SER A 204 -2.24 -0.85 11.19
N THR A 205 -2.03 -2.12 11.54
CA THR A 205 -1.20 -2.51 12.69
C THR A 205 -0.27 -3.69 12.44
N VAL A 206 -0.53 -4.52 11.41
CA VAL A 206 0.23 -5.77 11.18
C VAL A 206 1.55 -5.51 10.49
N THR A 207 2.63 -6.04 11.04
CA THR A 207 3.95 -6.06 10.41
C THR A 207 4.20 -7.45 9.81
N TYR A 208 4.56 -7.49 8.52
CA TYR A 208 4.92 -8.73 7.83
C TYR A 208 6.43 -8.96 7.89
N ARG A 209 6.85 -10.15 8.29
CA ARG A 209 8.21 -10.65 8.10
C ARG A 209 8.31 -11.37 6.76
N LEU A 210 8.48 -10.59 5.69
CA LEU A 210 8.51 -11.10 4.33
C LEU A 210 9.77 -11.89 4.04
N ASN A 211 9.63 -13.03 3.36
CA ASN A 211 10.72 -13.76 2.78
C ASN A 211 10.29 -14.51 1.50
N LEU A 212 11.28 -14.75 0.64
CA LEU A 212 11.16 -15.44 -0.65
C LEU A 212 12.23 -16.53 -0.72
N PRO A 213 12.07 -17.67 -0.04
CA PRO A 213 13.09 -18.70 0.00
C PRO A 213 13.45 -19.22 -1.39
N GLY A 214 14.74 -19.28 -1.71
CA GLY A 214 15.26 -19.75 -2.99
C GLY A 214 15.14 -18.75 -4.14
N ALA A 215 14.58 -17.56 -3.91
CA ALA A 215 14.45 -16.54 -4.93
C ALA A 215 15.73 -15.69 -5.06
N GLU A 216 16.07 -15.32 -6.29
CA GLU A 216 17.05 -14.28 -6.59
C GLU A 216 16.29 -12.95 -6.74
N ALA A 217 16.34 -12.10 -5.71
CA ALA A 217 15.60 -10.84 -5.67
C ALA A 217 16.45 -9.67 -5.18
N ARG A 218 16.15 -8.47 -5.67
CA ARG A 218 16.81 -7.21 -5.28
C ARG A 218 15.78 -6.17 -4.91
N LEU A 219 16.11 -5.37 -3.91
CA LEU A 219 15.34 -4.21 -3.46
C LEU A 219 15.67 -3.01 -4.34
N TYR A 220 14.64 -2.35 -4.88
CA TYR A 220 14.75 -1.20 -5.79
C TYR A 220 14.19 0.09 -5.22
N ALA A 221 13.11 0.02 -4.43
CA ALA A 221 12.52 1.19 -3.80
C ALA A 221 11.89 0.85 -2.45
N LEU A 222 11.84 1.84 -1.57
CA LEU A 222 11.19 1.81 -0.26
C LEU A 222 10.24 2.99 -0.14
N ASP A 223 9.00 2.74 0.29
CA ASP A 223 7.99 3.78 0.55
C ASP A 223 7.82 4.79 -0.61
N GLY A 224 7.86 4.26 -1.86
CA GLY A 224 7.75 5.04 -3.07
C GLY A 224 9.04 5.76 -3.49
N GLN A 225 10.13 5.63 -2.72
CA GLN A 225 11.41 6.28 -3.07
C GLN A 225 12.43 5.28 -3.59
N PRO A 226 13.02 5.53 -4.77
CA PRO A 226 14.05 4.67 -5.36
C PRO A 226 15.32 4.64 -4.50
N LEU A 227 15.96 3.48 -4.43
CA LEU A 227 17.30 3.37 -3.89
C LEU A 227 18.33 3.88 -4.91
N GLN A 228 19.35 4.59 -4.46
CA GLN A 228 20.47 5.00 -5.32
C GLN A 228 21.12 3.80 -6.01
N GLN A 229 21.21 2.67 -5.30
CA GLN A 229 21.70 1.41 -5.83
C GLN A 229 20.81 0.26 -5.37
N PRO A 230 20.28 -0.56 -6.30
CA PRO A 230 19.55 -1.77 -5.94
C PRO A 230 20.44 -2.74 -5.17
N ARG A 231 19.92 -3.34 -4.10
CA ARG A 231 20.65 -4.26 -3.24
C ARG A 231 19.92 -5.60 -3.11
N PRO A 232 20.63 -6.71 -2.85
CA PRO A 232 19.97 -7.99 -2.61
C PRO A 232 18.91 -7.90 -1.50
N LEU A 233 17.78 -8.57 -1.68
CA LEU A 233 16.81 -8.79 -0.62
C LEU A 233 17.44 -9.73 0.40
N GLY A 234 17.53 -9.36 1.66
CA GLY A 234 18.02 -10.25 2.70
C GLY A 234 17.13 -11.48 2.92
N LYS A 235 17.47 -12.31 3.90
CA LYS A 235 16.70 -13.51 4.25
C LYS A 235 15.26 -13.16 4.66
N ASP A 236 15.10 -12.11 5.44
CA ASP A 236 13.81 -11.59 5.92
C ASP A 236 13.80 -10.07 5.76
N TYR A 237 12.63 -9.52 5.42
CA TYR A 237 12.38 -8.09 5.37
C TYR A 237 11.14 -7.75 6.20
N TRP A 238 11.27 -6.80 7.11
CA TRP A 238 10.15 -6.34 7.94
C TRP A 238 9.40 -5.21 7.25
N LEU A 239 8.20 -5.53 6.77
CA LEU A 239 7.31 -4.58 6.11
C LEU A 239 6.24 -4.15 7.11
N GLY A 240 6.44 -2.97 7.71
CA GLY A 240 5.50 -2.38 8.67
C GLY A 240 4.18 -1.93 8.05
N PRO A 241 3.19 -1.58 8.87
CA PRO A 241 1.92 -1.05 8.41
C PRO A 241 2.11 0.15 7.48
N GLY A 242 1.40 0.17 6.35
CA GLY A 242 1.49 1.25 5.37
C GLY A 242 2.78 1.33 4.57
N MET A 243 3.80 0.52 4.87
CA MET A 243 5.04 0.49 4.10
C MET A 243 4.86 -0.14 2.73
N ARG A 244 5.69 0.29 1.78
CA ARG A 244 5.75 -0.23 0.41
C ARG A 244 7.17 -0.65 0.08
N LEU A 245 7.28 -1.69 -0.75
CA LEU A 245 8.54 -2.30 -1.11
C LEU A 245 8.51 -2.69 -2.59
N ASP A 246 9.43 -2.15 -3.40
CA ASP A 246 9.58 -2.59 -4.78
C ASP A 246 10.78 -3.51 -4.91
N LEU A 247 10.51 -4.74 -5.35
CA LEU A 247 11.51 -5.77 -5.60
C LEU A 247 11.63 -6.04 -7.09
N ALA A 248 12.84 -6.28 -7.56
CA ALA A 248 13.07 -7.03 -8.79
C ALA A 248 13.25 -8.51 -8.45
N LEU A 249 12.53 -9.37 -9.11
CA LEU A 249 12.61 -10.83 -8.97
C LEU A 249 13.05 -11.44 -10.29
N LYS A 250 14.14 -12.21 -10.32
CA LYS A 250 14.42 -13.12 -11.43
C LYS A 250 13.50 -14.33 -11.32
N VAL A 251 12.58 -14.42 -12.28
CA VAL A 251 11.61 -15.53 -12.32
C VAL A 251 12.34 -16.79 -12.80
N PRO A 252 12.32 -17.88 -12.03
CA PRO A 252 12.99 -19.12 -12.39
C PRO A 252 12.38 -19.78 -13.62
N ALA A 253 12.91 -20.93 -14.02
CA ALA A 253 12.43 -21.69 -15.17
C ALA A 253 10.92 -22.00 -15.08
N ALA A 254 10.29 -22.13 -16.25
CA ALA A 254 8.87 -22.46 -16.34
C ALA A 254 8.51 -23.72 -15.53
N GLY A 255 7.36 -23.70 -14.89
CA GLY A 255 6.90 -24.78 -14.00
C GLY A 255 7.45 -24.69 -12.56
N SER A 256 8.35 -23.76 -12.28
CA SER A 256 8.83 -23.52 -10.90
C SER A 256 7.81 -22.75 -10.09
N GLU A 257 7.83 -22.94 -8.77
CA GLU A 257 7.03 -22.19 -7.81
C GLU A 257 7.91 -21.59 -6.71
N LEU A 258 7.70 -20.32 -6.40
CA LEU A 258 8.29 -19.63 -5.26
C LEU A 258 7.21 -19.28 -4.24
N ALA A 259 7.52 -19.38 -2.96
CA ALA A 259 6.59 -19.01 -1.91
C ALA A 259 6.92 -17.60 -1.38
N LEU A 260 6.00 -16.65 -1.56
CA LEU A 260 6.00 -15.42 -0.77
C LEU A 260 5.45 -15.75 0.62
N ARG A 261 6.21 -15.43 1.67
CA ARG A 261 5.86 -15.80 3.03
C ARG A 261 5.86 -14.62 3.99
N ASN A 262 5.07 -14.75 5.07
CA ASN A 262 5.20 -14.01 6.31
C ASN A 262 5.74 -14.95 7.40
N GLY A 263 7.04 -14.91 7.65
CA GLY A 263 7.68 -15.92 8.48
C GLY A 263 7.42 -17.35 7.96
N PRO A 264 6.79 -18.21 8.75
CA PRO A 264 6.44 -19.57 8.29
C PRO A 264 5.20 -19.63 7.42
N LEU A 265 4.32 -18.62 7.47
CA LEU A 265 3.05 -18.60 6.77
C LEU A 265 3.26 -18.25 5.28
N ARG A 266 2.72 -19.08 4.37
CA ARG A 266 2.67 -18.77 2.94
C ARG A 266 1.54 -17.78 2.68
N LEU A 267 1.87 -16.61 2.10
CA LEU A 267 0.91 -15.59 1.67
C LEU A 267 0.43 -15.84 0.24
N ALA A 268 1.37 -16.17 -0.65
CA ALA A 268 1.08 -16.44 -2.05
C ALA A 268 2.09 -17.44 -2.65
N THR A 269 1.71 -18.04 -3.76
CA THR A 269 2.59 -18.82 -4.65
C THR A 269 2.83 -18.05 -5.93
N LEU A 270 4.09 -17.73 -6.22
CA LEU A 270 4.51 -17.15 -7.50
C LEU A 270 4.83 -18.29 -8.45
N VAL A 271 4.10 -18.38 -9.56
CA VAL A 271 4.15 -19.49 -10.52
C VAL A 271 4.85 -19.04 -11.79
N SER A 272 5.91 -19.70 -12.16
CA SER A 272 6.68 -19.38 -13.38
C SER A 272 5.99 -19.97 -14.61
N GLN A 273 5.38 -19.10 -15.43
CA GLN A 273 4.74 -19.46 -16.69
C GLN A 273 5.72 -19.39 -17.85
N ALA A 274 5.57 -20.26 -18.85
CA ALA A 274 6.42 -20.26 -20.03
C ALA A 274 6.42 -18.89 -20.73
N SER A 275 7.60 -18.39 -21.06
CA SER A 275 7.81 -17.16 -21.82
C SER A 275 8.83 -17.42 -22.92
N THR A 276 8.63 -16.77 -24.06
CA THR A 276 9.59 -16.81 -25.18
C THR A 276 10.72 -15.79 -25.03
N GLU A 277 10.57 -14.84 -24.14
CA GLU A 277 11.54 -13.79 -23.86
C GLU A 277 12.34 -14.11 -22.60
N VAL A 278 13.62 -13.76 -22.60
CA VAL A 278 14.50 -13.92 -21.45
C VAL A 278 15.21 -12.60 -21.18
N THR A 279 15.14 -12.12 -19.93
CA THR A 279 15.89 -10.95 -19.47
C THR A 279 17.03 -11.43 -18.58
N ALA A 280 18.26 -11.39 -19.11
CA ALA A 280 19.43 -11.91 -18.39
C ALA A 280 19.92 -10.99 -17.27
N ASP A 281 19.83 -9.67 -17.48
CA ASP A 281 20.44 -8.67 -16.61
C ASP A 281 19.41 -7.97 -15.70
N TRP A 282 19.89 -7.51 -14.56
CA TRP A 282 19.13 -6.67 -13.68
C TRP A 282 18.90 -5.29 -14.33
N PRO A 283 17.67 -4.76 -14.31
CA PRO A 283 17.43 -3.39 -14.73
C PRO A 283 18.28 -2.38 -13.96
N PRO A 284 18.55 -1.19 -14.51
CA PRO A 284 19.25 -0.14 -13.79
C PRO A 284 18.47 0.30 -12.55
N ALA A 285 19.09 1.11 -11.70
CA ALA A 285 18.36 1.79 -10.63
C ALA A 285 17.20 2.62 -11.21
N LEU A 286 16.10 2.70 -10.47
CA LEU A 286 14.95 3.51 -10.87
C LEU A 286 15.33 4.99 -10.93
N PRO A 287 14.71 5.78 -11.81
CA PRO A 287 14.90 7.22 -11.84
C PRO A 287 14.60 7.85 -10.48
N ALA A 288 15.45 8.76 -10.03
CA ALA A 288 15.26 9.44 -8.76
C ALA A 288 14.03 10.37 -8.81
N ASN A 289 13.30 10.43 -7.71
CA ASN A 289 12.26 11.42 -7.53
C ASN A 289 12.88 12.82 -7.28
N PRO A 290 12.18 13.90 -7.62
CA PRO A 290 12.69 15.28 -7.51
C PRO A 290 12.58 15.80 -6.08
N LEU A 291 13.28 15.17 -5.17
CA LEU A 291 13.43 15.61 -3.79
C LEU A 291 14.70 16.41 -3.67
N ALA A 292 14.61 17.63 -3.11
CA ALA A 292 15.80 18.36 -2.69
C ALA A 292 16.44 17.65 -1.50
N GLU A 293 17.76 17.51 -1.53
CA GLU A 293 18.48 17.03 -0.36
C GLU A 293 18.31 18.03 0.80
N PRO A 294 18.03 17.58 2.02
CA PRO A 294 17.89 18.47 3.17
C PRO A 294 19.24 19.12 3.51
N ASP A 295 19.22 20.44 3.79
CA ASP A 295 20.39 21.15 4.30
C ASP A 295 20.56 20.85 5.80
N LEU A 296 21.28 19.79 6.10
CA LEU A 296 21.54 19.38 7.48
C LEU A 296 22.43 20.35 8.26
N ALA A 297 23.15 21.26 7.59
CA ALA A 297 23.98 22.27 8.26
C ALA A 297 23.12 23.36 8.94
N GLN A 298 21.90 23.57 8.43
CA GLN A 298 20.94 24.51 8.99
C GLN A 298 19.82 23.82 9.78
N ALA A 299 19.89 22.51 9.98
CA ALA A 299 18.86 21.75 10.67
C ALA A 299 18.83 22.06 12.17
N GLU A 300 17.65 22.34 12.71
CA GLU A 300 17.43 22.43 14.14
C GLU A 300 17.27 21.02 14.74
N THR A 301 17.98 20.75 15.83
CA THR A 301 17.88 19.49 16.55
C THR A 301 16.81 19.59 17.63
N LEU A 302 15.69 18.88 17.45
CA LEU A 302 14.67 18.73 18.47
C LEU A 302 14.85 17.38 19.19
N LYS A 303 14.85 17.41 20.53
CA LYS A 303 14.90 16.20 21.34
C LYS A 303 13.51 15.87 21.86
N PHE A 304 12.98 14.72 21.49
CA PHE A 304 11.74 14.18 22.02
C PHE A 304 12.06 13.05 23.00
N ASN A 305 11.49 13.10 24.21
CA ASN A 305 11.51 11.99 25.15
C ASN A 305 10.15 11.31 25.11
N SER A 306 10.12 10.04 24.82
CA SER A 306 8.92 9.20 24.90
C SER A 306 9.03 8.28 26.11
N GLU A 307 8.15 8.47 27.10
CA GLU A 307 8.08 7.65 28.30
C GLU A 307 6.90 6.69 28.22
N TRP A 308 7.21 5.40 28.16
CA TRP A 308 6.21 4.33 28.01
C TRP A 308 5.50 3.91 29.30
N ALA A 309 6.08 4.16 30.46
CA ALA A 309 5.70 3.44 31.69
C ALA A 309 4.50 4.06 32.43
N ALA A 310 4.34 5.37 32.44
CA ALA A 310 3.31 6.03 33.27
C ALA A 310 1.93 6.13 32.62
N ALA A 311 1.87 6.39 31.32
CA ALA A 311 0.61 6.64 30.64
C ALA A 311 -0.32 5.43 30.49
N LEU A 312 0.23 4.21 30.50
CA LEU A 312 -0.56 2.98 30.36
C LEU A 312 -1.23 2.50 31.65
N SER A 313 -0.78 2.98 32.83
CA SER A 313 -1.34 2.57 34.12
C SER A 313 -2.54 3.45 34.56
N GLU A 314 -2.58 4.70 34.13
CA GLU A 314 -3.63 5.66 34.57
C GLU A 314 -4.85 5.74 33.65
N ASN A 315 -4.74 5.28 32.39
CA ASN A 315 -5.82 5.37 31.40
C ASN A 315 -6.55 4.05 31.11
N ARG A 316 -6.58 3.12 32.05
CA ARG A 316 -7.32 1.84 31.86
C ARG A 316 -8.82 2.02 31.66
N ASP A 317 -9.40 3.15 32.05
CA ASP A 317 -10.85 3.39 32.03
C ASP A 317 -11.32 4.41 30.94
N GLN A 318 -10.40 4.97 30.16
CA GLN A 318 -10.76 5.90 29.08
C GLN A 318 -10.42 5.29 27.70
N GLY A 319 -11.27 4.38 27.23
CA GLY A 319 -11.16 3.72 25.94
C GLY A 319 -11.36 4.62 24.70
N ALA A 320 -11.09 5.92 24.82
CA ALA A 320 -11.36 6.91 23.78
C ALA A 320 -10.13 7.66 23.22
N ALA A 321 -8.92 7.36 23.69
CA ALA A 321 -7.78 8.26 23.46
C ALA A 321 -6.83 7.90 22.30
N TYR A 322 -7.11 6.89 21.48
CA TYR A 322 -6.21 6.48 20.38
C TYR A 322 -6.90 6.34 19.02
N ASN A 323 -7.81 7.27 18.72
CA ASN A 323 -8.32 7.46 17.36
C ASN A 323 -7.69 8.74 16.77
N LEU A 324 -6.40 8.70 16.51
CA LEU A 324 -5.70 9.63 15.62
C LEU A 324 -5.34 8.91 14.33
#